data_d241328e55edcc7996fe472edbabba0a
#
_entry.id   d241328e55edcc7996fe472edbabba0a
#
_cell.length_a   1.000
_cell.length_b   1.000
_cell.length_c   1.000
_cell.angle_alpha   90.00
_cell.angle_beta   90.00
_cell.angle_gamma   90.00
#
_symmetry.space_group_name_H-M   'P 1'
#
loop_
_entity.id
_entity.type
_entity.pdbx_description
1 polymer ?
#
loop_
_entity_poly.entity_id
_entity_poly.type
_entity_poly.pdbx_seq_one_letter_code
_entity_poly.pdbx_strand_id
1 'polypeptide(L)' 'MRIGEQIRVLIEDADEQEGRAEHQGPDVDGSTFVKSRNKYRVGEYVDAVVSDVSGVDLIAQVI' A
#
# COMPACT_ATOMS: atom_id res chain seq x y z
N MET A 1 3.31 2.60 11.60
CA MET A 1 2.08 2.92 10.88
C MET A 1 0.92 2.19 11.50
N ARG A 2 -0.24 2.81 11.60
CA ARG A 2 -1.36 2.26 12.35
C ARG A 2 -2.48 1.82 11.43
N ILE A 3 -3.16 0.75 11.83
CA ILE A 3 -4.37 0.30 11.13
C ILE A 3 -5.41 1.42 11.17
N GLY A 4 -6.05 1.66 10.04
CA GLY A 4 -7.00 2.74 9.87
C GLY A 4 -6.39 4.03 9.33
N GLU A 5 -5.09 4.09 9.18
CA GLU A 5 -4.42 5.26 8.64
C GLU A 5 -4.61 5.33 7.12
N GLN A 6 -4.97 6.50 6.63
CA GLN A 6 -5.08 6.71 5.19
C GLN A 6 -3.72 6.98 4.60
N ILE A 7 -3.40 6.28 3.53
CA ILE A 7 -2.11 6.41 2.86
C ILE A 7 -2.31 6.51 1.35
N ARG A 8 -1.31 7.03 0.68
CA ARG A 8 -1.25 7.00 -0.78
C ARG A 8 -0.15 6.03 -1.18
N VAL A 9 -0.51 5.07 -2.01
CA VAL A 9 0.40 4.00 -2.42
C VAL A 9 0.79 4.18 -3.88
N LEU A 10 2.08 4.13 -4.16
CA LEU A 10 2.59 4.07 -5.52
C LEU A 10 2.73 2.61 -5.91
N ILE A 11 2.00 2.20 -6.93
CA ILE A 11 2.04 0.81 -7.39
C ILE A 11 3.34 0.55 -8.13
N GLU A 12 4.07 -0.45 -7.67
CA GLU A 12 5.35 -0.86 -8.27
C GLU A 12 5.28 -2.23 -8.91
N ASP A 13 4.32 -3.05 -8.52
CA ASP A 13 4.10 -4.38 -9.10
C ASP A 13 2.60 -4.55 -9.31
N ALA A 14 2.20 -4.59 -10.57
CA ALA A 14 0.78 -4.69 -10.93
C ALA A 14 0.22 -6.08 -10.67
N ASP A 15 1.02 -7.13 -10.81
CA ASP A 15 0.55 -8.49 -10.60
C ASP A 15 0.22 -8.75 -9.14
N GLU A 16 1.08 -8.27 -8.25
CA GLU A 16 0.90 -8.44 -6.82
C GLU A 16 0.12 -7.30 -6.19
N GLN A 17 -0.12 -6.22 -6.93
CA GLN A 17 -0.69 -4.98 -6.41
C GLN A 17 0.10 -4.49 -5.21
N GLU A 18 1.41 -4.53 -5.36
CA GLU A 18 2.36 -4.12 -4.34
C GLU A 18 2.90 -2.75 -4.67
N GLY A 19 3.17 -1.97 -3.64
CA GLY A 19 3.74 -0.66 -3.84
C GLY A 19 4.34 -0.11 -2.57
N ARG A 20 4.59 1.19 -2.58
CA ARG A 20 5.13 1.90 -1.43
C ARG A 20 4.18 3.00 -1.01
N ALA A 21 3.97 3.11 0.29
CA ALA A 21 3.18 4.20 0.83
C ALA A 21 4.01 5.49 0.80
N GLU A 22 3.42 6.55 0.29
CA GLU A 22 4.11 7.84 0.12
C GLU A 22 4.63 8.41 1.43
N HIS A 23 3.91 8.16 2.51
CA HIS A 23 4.25 8.70 3.82
C HIS A 23 5.06 7.74 4.69
N GLN A 24 5.51 6.64 4.12
CA GLN A 24 6.40 5.78 4.86
C GLN A 24 7.74 6.48 5.02
N GLY A 25 8.19 6.58 6.25
CA GLY A 25 9.49 7.16 6.52
C GLY A 25 10.61 6.24 6.04
N PRO A 26 11.85 6.73 6.09
CA PRO A 26 13.00 5.93 5.66
C PRO A 26 13.24 4.68 6.50
N ASP A 27 12.58 4.58 7.64
CA ASP A 27 12.74 3.45 8.55
C ASP A 27 11.84 2.27 8.18
N VAL A 28 10.96 2.44 7.23
CA VAL A 28 10.01 1.38 6.86
C VAL A 28 10.44 0.80 5.52
N ASP A 29 10.98 -0.40 5.55
CA ASP A 29 11.49 -1.09 4.37
C ASP A 29 10.50 -2.08 3.79
N GLY A 30 9.32 -2.18 4.37
CA GLY A 30 8.32 -3.15 3.92
C GLY A 30 7.56 -2.71 2.70
N SER A 31 6.88 -3.65 2.10
CA SER A 31 6.00 -3.40 0.96
C SER A 31 4.59 -3.14 1.43
N THR A 32 3.81 -2.47 0.59
CA THR A 32 2.39 -2.27 0.83
C THR A 32 1.60 -3.04 -0.22
N PHE A 33 0.76 -3.96 0.23
CA PHE A 33 -0.11 -4.71 -0.65
C PHE A 33 -1.49 -4.07 -0.65
N VAL A 34 -1.97 -3.74 -1.83
CA VAL A 34 -3.25 -3.05 -2.00
C VAL A 34 -4.33 -4.05 -2.37
N LYS A 35 -5.41 -4.06 -1.61
CA LYS A 35 -6.57 -4.91 -1.90
C LYS A 35 -7.66 -4.09 -2.53
N SER A 36 -8.07 -4.49 -3.74
CA SER A 36 -9.09 -3.80 -4.48
C SER A 36 -9.72 -4.75 -5.49
N ARG A 37 -10.91 -4.40 -5.95
CA ARG A 37 -11.56 -5.12 -7.05
C ARG A 37 -10.90 -4.80 -8.37
N ASN A 38 -10.29 -3.64 -8.47
CA ASN A 38 -9.62 -3.18 -9.68
C ASN A 38 -8.13 -3.44 -9.58
N LYS A 39 -7.52 -3.68 -10.71
CA LYS A 39 -6.07 -3.76 -10.79
C LYS A 39 -5.52 -2.42 -11.25
N TYR A 40 -4.55 -1.94 -10.53
CA TYR A 40 -3.87 -0.70 -10.84
C TYR A 40 -2.58 -1.00 -11.58
N ARG A 41 -2.17 -0.05 -12.39
CA ARG A 41 -0.94 -0.18 -13.19
C ARG A 41 0.26 0.32 -12.42
N VAL A 42 1.43 -0.19 -12.79
CA VAL A 42 2.69 0.32 -12.25
C VAL A 42 2.78 1.81 -12.54
N GLY A 43 3.13 2.57 -11.51
CA GLY A 43 3.24 4.01 -11.61
C GLY A 43 1.98 4.78 -11.19
N GLU A 44 0.89 4.09 -10.93
CA GLU A 44 -0.32 4.74 -10.43
C GLU A 44 -0.25 4.95 -8.93
N TYR A 45 -0.83 6.07 -8.49
CA TYR A 45 -1.03 6.34 -7.08
C TYR A 45 -2.45 5.97 -6.68
N VAL A 46 -2.58 5.30 -5.54
CA VAL A 46 -3.86 4.81 -5.05
C VAL A 46 -4.04 5.26 -3.61
N ASP A 47 -5.19 5.85 -3.31
CA ASP A 47 -5.54 6.17 -1.93
C ASP A 47 -6.13 4.95 -1.26
N ALA A 48 -5.60 4.62 -0.10
CA ALA A 48 -5.99 3.40 0.61
C ALA A 48 -5.92 3.61 2.12
N VAL A 49 -6.57 2.73 2.85
CA VAL A 49 -6.55 2.71 4.31
C VAL A 49 -5.86 1.44 4.76
N VAL A 50 -4.90 1.58 5.66
CA VAL A 50 -4.20 0.42 6.22
C VAL A 50 -5.21 -0.45 6.96
N SER A 51 -5.35 -1.71 6.53
CA SER A 51 -6.30 -2.63 7.14
C SER A 51 -5.63 -3.69 7.99
N ASP A 52 -4.34 -3.95 7.75
CA ASP A 52 -3.60 -4.94 8.51
C ASP A 52 -2.10 -4.71 8.38
N VAL A 53 -1.35 -5.33 9.25
CA VAL A 53 0.11 -5.29 9.23
C VAL A 53 0.62 -6.72 9.36
N SER A 54 1.54 -7.09 8.47
CA SER A 54 2.15 -8.41 8.50
C SER A 54 3.66 -8.24 8.50
N GLY A 55 4.28 -8.39 9.68
CA GLY A 55 5.70 -8.15 9.83
C GLY A 55 6.04 -6.69 9.52
N VAL A 56 6.84 -6.46 8.49
CA VAL A 56 7.19 -5.12 8.02
C VAL A 56 6.29 -4.66 6.86
N ASP A 57 5.42 -5.54 6.38
CA ASP A 57 4.55 -5.23 5.26
C ASP A 57 3.21 -4.68 5.73
N LEU A 58 2.62 -3.84 4.92
CA LEU A 58 1.30 -3.28 5.18
C LEU A 58 0.31 -3.87 4.20
N ILE A 59 -0.90 -4.09 4.68
CA ILE A 59 -2.02 -4.46 3.82
C ILE A 59 -3.01 -3.31 3.88
N ALA A 60 -3.32 -2.74 2.73
CA ALA A 60 -4.20 -1.59 2.64
C ALA A 60 -5.36 -1.87 1.71
N GLN A 61 -6.50 -1.32 2.04
CA GLN A 61 -7.70 -1.46 1.24
C GLN A 61 -8.00 -0.12 0.56
N VAL A 62 -8.28 -0.17 -0.74
CA VAL A 62 -8.59 1.04 -1.50
C VAL A 62 -9.90 1.65 -1.01
N ILE A 63 -9.88 2.96 -0.86
CA ILE A 63 -11.04 3.72 -0.42
C ILE A 63 -12.08 3.78 -1.54
#